data_fd73c595644a6e93369d662728d92d0d
#
_entry.id   fd73c595644a6e93369d662728d92d0d
#
_cell.length_a   1.000
_cell.length_b   1.000
_cell.length_c   1.000
_cell.angle_alpha   90.00
_cell.angle_beta   90.00
_cell.angle_gamma   90.00
#
_symmetry.space_group_name_H-M   'P 1'
#
loop_
_entity.id
_entity.type
_entity.pdbx_description
1 polymer ?
#
loop_
_entity_poly.entity_id
_entity_poly.type
_entity_poly.pdbx_seq_one_letter_code
_entity_poly.pdbx_strand_id
1 'polypeptide(L)'
;MNQKKTMTMNKELVLPKGACFKGMAGAYSALYTPFKKDGSLNEEMIEKVIEYGISRGLNGFYLTGSTGEGFLLSKDERKRVYTRAAKVAKGRAKLIAHVGSLATDDAVDLARHAAKVGIDWVSSVAPVYFGQNFDAAFDHYKRISSATDLPFMIYSIGADIVPDRDARFFDLKNVKGMKYTNYKYWTVQLLRNKLSKEVIFFAGADEQVLPALATGVFSGCIGTSQNVIPAHFAKICALAAENNFAEAALLQSEVVRFVEQLIAKPNGSWHKSMMKYIGLDCGEGRAPNGRPLSKAEIKDLFVRMDRLGFVKRNDARK
;
A
#
# COMPACT_ATOMS: atom_id res chain seq x y z
N MET A 1 -8.42 -37.34 -38.02
CA MET A 1 -7.14 -36.75 -37.57
C MET A 1 -7.45 -35.44 -36.83
N ASN A 2 -7.56 -35.51 -35.49
CA ASN A 2 -7.81 -34.36 -34.63
C ASN A 2 -6.46 -33.81 -34.12
N GLN A 3 -6.01 -32.70 -34.70
CA GLN A 3 -4.87 -31.99 -34.13
C GLN A 3 -5.33 -31.26 -32.86
N LYS A 4 -4.94 -31.79 -31.70
CA LYS A 4 -4.96 -31.06 -30.43
C LYS A 4 -3.98 -29.89 -30.55
N LYS A 5 -4.49 -28.69 -30.76
CA LYS A 5 -3.72 -27.46 -30.52
C LYS A 5 -3.47 -27.39 -29.01
N THR A 6 -2.28 -27.79 -28.61
CA THR A 6 -1.76 -27.53 -27.27
C THR A 6 -1.60 -26.02 -27.13
N MET A 7 -2.46 -25.41 -26.32
CA MET A 7 -2.30 -24.02 -25.90
C MET A 7 -1.03 -23.95 -25.06
N THR A 8 0.06 -23.49 -25.64
CA THR A 8 1.27 -23.14 -24.90
C THR A 8 0.91 -21.92 -24.06
N MET A 9 0.59 -22.15 -22.78
CA MET A 9 0.53 -21.06 -21.79
C MET A 9 1.93 -20.47 -21.69
N ASN A 10 2.08 -19.19 -22.06
CA ASN A 10 3.29 -18.43 -21.82
C ASN A 10 3.61 -18.46 -20.32
N LYS A 11 4.76 -19.05 -19.99
CA LYS A 11 5.21 -19.34 -18.62
C LYS A 11 5.81 -18.13 -17.89
N GLU A 12 5.67 -16.92 -18.40
CA GLU A 12 6.20 -15.74 -17.73
C GLU A 12 5.06 -14.90 -17.18
N LEU A 13 5.02 -14.75 -15.87
CA LEU A 13 4.37 -13.61 -15.23
C LEU A 13 5.07 -12.38 -15.79
N VAL A 14 4.49 -11.77 -16.85
CA VAL A 14 5.11 -10.63 -17.53
C VAL A 14 4.97 -9.41 -16.62
N LEU A 15 5.95 -9.25 -15.74
CA LEU A 15 6.11 -7.97 -15.04
C LEU A 15 6.34 -6.88 -16.11
N PRO A 16 5.69 -5.73 -15.99
CA PRO A 16 5.88 -4.63 -16.92
C PRO A 16 7.37 -4.26 -17.03
N LYS A 17 7.93 -4.30 -18.26
CA LYS A 17 9.38 -4.11 -18.49
C LYS A 17 9.83 -2.65 -18.64
N GLY A 18 8.98 -1.66 -18.35
CA GLY A 18 9.33 -0.25 -18.44
C GLY A 18 10.34 0.21 -17.39
N ALA A 19 11.18 1.19 -17.72
CA ALA A 19 12.16 1.76 -16.77
C ALA A 19 11.49 2.30 -15.48
N CYS A 20 10.26 2.82 -15.59
CA CYS A 20 9.46 3.29 -14.45
C CYS A 20 8.98 2.16 -13.52
N PHE A 21 8.99 0.90 -13.97
CA PHE A 21 8.58 -0.26 -13.18
C PHE A 21 9.75 -1.04 -12.59
N LYS A 22 11.01 -0.69 -12.94
CA LYS A 22 12.18 -1.39 -12.43
C LYS A 22 12.20 -1.39 -10.90
N GLY A 23 12.17 -2.58 -10.31
CA GLY A 23 12.14 -2.78 -8.86
C GLY A 23 10.82 -2.39 -8.18
N MET A 24 9.73 -2.21 -8.93
CA MET A 24 8.42 -1.87 -8.36
C MET A 24 7.58 -3.08 -7.94
N ALA A 25 7.85 -4.28 -8.46
CA ALA A 25 7.10 -5.47 -8.04
C ALA A 25 7.42 -5.86 -6.60
N GLY A 26 6.44 -6.46 -5.89
CA GLY A 26 6.63 -7.00 -4.56
C GLY A 26 5.74 -6.39 -3.47
N ALA A 27 6.21 -6.43 -2.23
CA ALA A 27 5.46 -6.06 -1.04
C ALA A 27 5.81 -4.65 -0.53
N TYR A 28 4.79 -3.84 -0.27
CA TYR A 28 4.90 -2.45 0.21
C TYR A 28 4.07 -2.24 1.45
N SER A 29 4.67 -1.78 2.54
CA SER A 29 3.90 -1.37 3.70
C SER A 29 3.15 -0.06 3.43
N ALA A 30 1.83 -0.05 3.63
CA ALA A 30 1.09 1.17 3.86
C ALA A 30 1.51 1.71 5.23
N LEU A 31 2.52 2.58 5.23
CA LEU A 31 3.25 2.98 6.43
C LEU A 31 2.34 3.68 7.44
N TYR A 32 2.37 3.25 8.70
CA TYR A 32 1.80 4.06 9.79
C TYR A 32 2.54 5.37 9.92
N THR A 33 1.83 6.42 10.25
CA THR A 33 2.44 7.68 10.68
C THR A 33 2.57 7.66 12.20
N PRO A 34 3.78 7.55 12.76
CA PRO A 34 3.98 7.53 14.20
C PRO A 34 3.79 8.92 14.81
N PHE A 35 3.18 8.95 15.99
CA PHE A 35 2.99 10.17 16.78
C PHE A 35 3.64 10.04 18.16
N LYS A 36 4.02 11.18 18.72
CA LYS A 36 4.41 11.31 20.12
C LYS A 36 3.16 11.40 21.00
N LYS A 37 3.33 11.40 22.32
CA LYS A 37 2.23 11.52 23.29
C LYS A 37 1.46 12.83 23.18
N ASP A 38 2.11 13.90 22.73
CA ASP A 38 1.51 15.21 22.48
C ASP A 38 0.78 15.32 21.13
N GLY A 39 0.74 14.24 20.35
CA GLY A 39 0.12 14.18 19.03
C GLY A 39 1.02 14.71 17.90
N SER A 40 2.21 15.20 18.16
CA SER A 40 3.17 15.63 17.14
C SER A 40 3.79 14.44 16.41
N LEU A 41 4.32 14.65 15.18
CA LEU A 41 5.01 13.60 14.42
C LEU A 41 6.22 13.06 15.17
N ASN A 42 6.36 11.75 15.18
CA ASN A 42 7.55 11.06 15.68
C ASN A 42 8.45 10.61 14.51
N GLU A 43 9.29 11.54 14.03
CA GLU A 43 10.15 11.29 12.87
C GLU A 43 11.21 10.22 13.11
N GLU A 44 11.68 10.06 14.36
CA GLU A 44 12.64 9.00 14.71
C GLU A 44 11.99 7.61 14.59
N MET A 45 10.70 7.52 14.96
CA MET A 45 9.98 6.25 14.83
C MET A 45 9.65 5.93 13.36
N ILE A 46 9.45 6.94 12.49
CA ILE A 46 9.35 6.73 11.04
C ILE A 46 10.59 5.99 10.53
N GLU A 47 11.78 6.44 10.93
CA GLU A 47 13.04 5.79 10.57
C GLU A 47 13.06 4.33 11.00
N LYS A 48 12.77 4.05 12.28
CA LYS A 48 12.79 2.68 12.83
C LYS A 48 11.81 1.74 12.12
N VAL A 49 10.61 2.24 11.78
CA VAL A 49 9.62 1.42 11.05
C VAL A 49 10.08 1.13 9.62
N ILE A 50 10.68 2.11 8.94
CA ILE A 50 11.23 1.91 7.59
C ILE A 50 12.40 0.92 7.62
N GLU A 51 13.34 1.08 8.56
CA GLU A 51 14.48 0.16 8.71
C GLU A 51 14.00 -1.28 9.02
N TYR A 52 13.02 -1.42 9.90
CA TYR A 52 12.41 -2.73 10.17
C TYR A 52 11.82 -3.36 8.90
N GLY A 53 11.03 -2.61 8.13
CA GLY A 53 10.45 -3.12 6.89
C GLY A 53 11.52 -3.54 5.86
N ILE A 54 12.56 -2.73 5.67
CA ILE A 54 13.69 -3.04 4.77
C ILE A 54 14.40 -4.30 5.24
N SER A 55 14.72 -4.42 6.53
CA SER A 55 15.40 -5.58 7.10
C SER A 55 14.60 -6.88 6.97
N ARG A 56 13.30 -6.80 6.78
CA ARG A 56 12.37 -7.92 6.59
C ARG A 56 11.95 -8.16 5.14
N GLY A 57 12.62 -7.50 4.18
CA GLY A 57 12.50 -7.77 2.75
C GLY A 57 11.40 -7.02 2.02
N LEU A 58 10.84 -5.95 2.60
CA LEU A 58 9.89 -5.10 1.87
C LEU A 58 10.57 -4.39 0.69
N ASN A 59 9.88 -4.31 -0.43
CA ASN A 59 10.32 -3.59 -1.62
C ASN A 59 10.11 -2.08 -1.49
N GLY A 60 9.19 -1.64 -0.63
CA GLY A 60 8.95 -0.22 -0.43
C GLY A 60 7.85 0.14 0.56
N PHE A 61 7.50 1.43 0.53
CA PHE A 61 6.54 2.03 1.46
C PHE A 61 5.57 2.96 0.75
N TYR A 62 4.31 2.87 1.13
CA TYR A 62 3.23 3.76 0.70
C TYR A 62 2.93 4.75 1.83
N LEU A 63 3.31 6.01 1.62
CA LEU A 63 3.35 7.03 2.66
C LEU A 63 2.04 7.82 2.73
N THR A 64 1.58 8.13 3.92
CA THR A 64 0.41 8.99 4.21
C THR A 64 -0.87 8.61 3.46
N GLY A 65 -1.06 7.29 3.22
CA GLY A 65 -2.35 6.74 2.78
C GLY A 65 -3.35 6.65 3.94
N SER A 66 -4.41 5.84 3.77
CA SER A 66 -5.43 5.62 4.81
C SER A 66 -4.81 5.07 6.11
N THR A 67 -3.96 4.06 6.02
CA THR A 67 -3.21 3.50 7.16
C THR A 67 -2.31 4.55 7.83
N GLY A 68 -1.70 5.43 7.04
CA GLY A 68 -0.87 6.53 7.52
C GLY A 68 -1.65 7.75 7.97
N GLU A 69 -2.97 7.67 8.04
CA GLU A 69 -3.85 8.75 8.51
C GLU A 69 -3.69 10.06 7.71
N GLY A 70 -3.40 9.95 6.41
CA GLY A 70 -2.98 11.06 5.56
C GLY A 70 -3.95 12.25 5.52
N PHE A 71 -5.26 12.01 5.59
CA PHE A 71 -6.27 13.08 5.66
C PHE A 71 -6.40 13.75 7.04
N LEU A 72 -5.77 13.19 8.08
CA LEU A 72 -5.70 13.77 9.43
C LEU A 72 -4.38 14.48 9.70
N LEU A 73 -3.48 14.48 8.73
CA LEU A 73 -2.22 15.21 8.77
C LEU A 73 -2.37 16.56 8.07
N SER A 74 -1.72 17.58 8.62
CA SER A 74 -1.53 18.82 7.89
C SER A 74 -0.65 18.59 6.65
N LYS A 75 -0.73 19.48 5.68
CA LYS A 75 0.10 19.44 4.49
C LYS A 75 1.60 19.45 4.84
N ASP A 76 2.00 20.25 5.83
CA ASP A 76 3.40 20.33 6.28
C ASP A 76 3.86 19.02 6.96
N GLU A 77 3.01 18.39 7.76
CA GLU A 77 3.32 17.07 8.35
C GLU A 77 3.52 16.02 7.26
N ARG A 78 2.67 16.00 6.24
CA ARG A 78 2.83 15.07 5.10
C ARG A 78 4.15 15.31 4.36
N LYS A 79 4.52 16.56 4.11
CA LYS A 79 5.82 16.92 3.51
C LYS A 79 6.99 16.45 4.37
N ARG A 80 6.89 16.59 5.70
CA ARG A 80 7.93 16.10 6.63
C ARG A 80 8.05 14.57 6.58
N VAL A 81 6.92 13.83 6.52
CA VAL A 81 6.94 12.37 6.36
C VAL A 81 7.66 11.97 5.06
N TYR A 82 7.36 12.62 3.93
CA TYR A 82 8.03 12.31 2.65
C TYR A 82 9.53 12.59 2.73
N THR A 83 9.91 13.75 3.25
CA THR A 83 11.32 14.15 3.39
C THR A 83 12.08 13.17 4.28
N ARG A 84 11.48 12.77 5.43
CA ARG A 84 12.11 11.81 6.34
C ARG A 84 12.25 10.43 5.71
N ALA A 85 11.18 9.93 5.07
CA ALA A 85 11.20 8.63 4.41
C ALA A 85 12.23 8.56 3.28
N ALA A 86 12.32 9.60 2.44
CA ALA A 86 13.30 9.68 1.36
C ALA A 86 14.73 9.64 1.90
N LYS A 87 15.00 10.39 2.98
CA LYS A 87 16.30 10.39 3.64
C LYS A 87 16.70 9.03 4.20
N VAL A 88 15.76 8.30 4.80
CA VAL A 88 16.00 7.00 5.42
C VAL A 88 16.15 5.91 4.36
N ALA A 89 15.23 5.84 3.41
CA ALA A 89 15.25 4.79 2.39
C ALA A 89 16.48 4.85 1.49
N LYS A 90 16.94 6.06 1.10
CA LYS A 90 18.16 6.28 0.29
C LYS A 90 18.31 5.32 -0.90
N GLY A 91 17.22 5.04 -1.62
CA GLY A 91 17.23 4.12 -2.75
C GLY A 91 17.23 2.63 -2.41
N ARG A 92 17.29 2.25 -1.11
CA ARG A 92 17.20 0.85 -0.66
C ARG A 92 15.78 0.28 -0.75
N ALA A 93 14.78 1.13 -0.79
CA ALA A 93 13.38 0.78 -0.94
C ALA A 93 12.65 1.83 -1.77
N LYS A 94 11.61 1.43 -2.50
CA LYS A 94 10.78 2.33 -3.29
C LYS A 94 9.78 3.08 -2.43
N LEU A 95 9.53 4.34 -2.76
CA LEU A 95 8.62 5.20 -2.01
C LEU A 95 7.49 5.70 -2.91
N ILE A 96 6.26 5.50 -2.43
CA ILE A 96 5.05 5.99 -3.08
C ILE A 96 4.39 7.00 -2.12
N ALA A 97 4.34 8.28 -2.48
CA ALA A 97 3.64 9.28 -1.68
C ALA A 97 2.15 9.36 -2.08
N HIS A 98 1.25 9.05 -1.17
CA HIS A 98 -0.16 9.36 -1.35
C HIS A 98 -0.34 10.87 -1.13
N VAL A 99 -0.69 11.59 -2.20
CA VAL A 99 -0.85 13.04 -2.20
C VAL A 99 -2.32 13.50 -2.19
N GLY A 100 -3.27 12.56 -2.30
CA GLY A 100 -4.70 12.87 -2.30
C GLY A 100 -5.10 13.79 -1.15
N SER A 101 -5.87 14.82 -1.47
CA SER A 101 -6.33 15.86 -0.54
C SER A 101 -7.76 16.27 -0.91
N LEU A 102 -8.47 16.95 0.01
CA LEU A 102 -9.80 17.48 -0.27
C LEU A 102 -9.74 18.53 -1.38
N ALA A 103 -8.73 19.41 -1.37
CA ALA A 103 -8.46 20.37 -2.42
C ALA A 103 -7.41 19.81 -3.41
N THR A 104 -7.71 19.87 -4.71
CA THR A 104 -6.79 19.41 -5.76
C THR A 104 -5.47 20.19 -5.76
N ASP A 105 -5.50 21.48 -5.44
CA ASP A 105 -4.28 22.31 -5.37
C ASP A 105 -3.32 21.86 -4.25
N ASP A 106 -3.84 21.42 -3.12
CA ASP A 106 -3.03 20.83 -2.06
C ASP A 106 -2.39 19.50 -2.49
N ALA A 107 -3.13 18.68 -3.25
CA ALA A 107 -2.58 17.44 -3.79
C ALA A 107 -1.46 17.73 -4.81
N VAL A 108 -1.60 18.74 -5.65
CA VAL A 108 -0.58 19.23 -6.60
C VAL A 108 0.68 19.71 -5.87
N ASP A 109 0.52 20.52 -4.80
CA ASP A 109 1.64 21.01 -3.98
C ASP A 109 2.39 19.84 -3.30
N LEU A 110 1.67 18.88 -2.76
CA LEU A 110 2.25 17.66 -2.17
C LEU A 110 3.02 16.84 -3.22
N ALA A 111 2.48 16.71 -4.43
CA ALA A 111 3.14 15.99 -5.52
C ALA A 111 4.45 16.65 -5.93
N ARG A 112 4.47 17.98 -6.05
CA ARG A 112 5.69 18.76 -6.34
C ARG A 112 6.73 18.60 -5.24
N HIS A 113 6.31 18.62 -3.97
CA HIS A 113 7.23 18.39 -2.85
C HIS A 113 7.78 16.96 -2.87
N ALA A 114 6.94 15.97 -3.12
CA ALA A 114 7.36 14.56 -3.24
C ALA A 114 8.46 14.40 -4.31
N ALA A 115 8.29 15.00 -5.49
CA ALA A 115 9.30 14.99 -6.54
C ALA A 115 10.61 15.65 -6.10
N LYS A 116 10.52 16.83 -5.43
CA LYS A 116 11.68 17.58 -4.95
C LYS A 116 12.53 16.78 -3.95
N VAL A 117 11.93 15.94 -3.11
CA VAL A 117 12.64 15.19 -2.06
C VAL A 117 13.06 13.78 -2.49
N GLY A 118 12.81 13.39 -3.75
CA GLY A 118 13.26 12.11 -4.30
C GLY A 118 12.35 10.92 -4.03
N ILE A 119 11.04 11.14 -3.92
CA ILE A 119 10.04 10.08 -3.93
C ILE A 119 9.97 9.45 -5.34
N ASP A 120 9.76 8.13 -5.42
CA ASP A 120 9.74 7.42 -6.72
C ASP A 120 8.40 7.56 -7.44
N TRP A 121 7.27 7.55 -6.73
CA TRP A 121 5.92 7.59 -7.27
C TRP A 121 5.00 8.48 -6.44
N VAL A 122 4.02 9.08 -7.08
CA VAL A 122 2.90 9.72 -6.39
C VAL A 122 1.61 8.96 -6.61
N SER A 123 0.68 9.04 -5.66
CA SER A 123 -0.60 8.35 -5.71
C SER A 123 -1.72 9.22 -5.14
N SER A 124 -2.93 9.06 -5.64
CA SER A 124 -4.12 9.72 -5.07
C SER A 124 -5.35 8.83 -5.16
N VAL A 125 -6.22 8.92 -4.14
CA VAL A 125 -7.62 8.55 -4.27
C VAL A 125 -8.35 9.57 -5.15
N ALA A 126 -9.52 9.22 -5.65
CA ALA A 126 -10.47 10.19 -6.23
C ALA A 126 -10.89 11.23 -5.17
N PRO A 127 -11.49 12.36 -5.57
CA PRO A 127 -12.07 13.30 -4.61
C PRO A 127 -13.03 12.60 -3.64
N VAL A 128 -12.82 12.78 -2.33
CA VAL A 128 -13.54 11.99 -1.30
C VAL A 128 -14.85 12.62 -0.85
N TYR A 129 -14.98 13.94 -0.93
CA TYR A 129 -16.16 14.66 -0.44
C TYR A 129 -16.99 15.27 -1.56
N PHE A 130 -16.34 15.97 -2.48
CA PHE A 130 -16.96 16.57 -3.67
C PHE A 130 -16.56 15.79 -4.93
N GLY A 131 -17.39 15.79 -5.95
CA GLY A 131 -17.02 15.29 -7.26
C GLY A 131 -16.97 13.77 -7.35
N GLN A 132 -18.03 13.10 -6.92
CA GLN A 132 -18.16 11.63 -7.03
C GLN A 132 -18.36 11.12 -8.47
N ASN A 133 -18.40 12.02 -9.48
CA ASN A 133 -18.50 11.65 -10.89
C ASN A 133 -17.11 11.43 -11.53
N PHE A 134 -17.14 10.79 -12.70
CA PHE A 134 -15.94 10.45 -13.46
C PHE A 134 -15.15 11.69 -13.88
N ASP A 135 -15.80 12.75 -14.37
CA ASP A 135 -15.10 13.92 -14.91
C ASP A 135 -14.34 14.69 -13.83
N ALA A 136 -14.93 14.83 -12.64
CA ALA A 136 -14.24 15.42 -11.49
C ALA A 136 -13.02 14.59 -11.07
N ALA A 137 -13.13 13.26 -11.04
CA ALA A 137 -12.01 12.37 -10.76
C ALA A 137 -10.94 12.45 -11.85
N PHE A 138 -11.35 12.52 -13.12
CA PHE A 138 -10.45 12.63 -14.27
C PHE A 138 -9.64 13.94 -14.21
N ASP A 139 -10.30 15.07 -13.96
CA ASP A 139 -9.62 16.37 -13.83
C ASP A 139 -8.67 16.41 -12.64
N HIS A 140 -9.10 15.86 -11.49
CA HIS A 140 -8.24 15.73 -10.30
C HIS A 140 -6.96 14.95 -10.62
N TYR A 141 -7.06 13.76 -11.21
CA TYR A 141 -5.92 12.95 -11.58
C TYR A 141 -5.05 13.59 -12.66
N LYS A 142 -5.66 14.25 -13.66
CA LYS A 142 -4.97 14.99 -14.71
C LYS A 142 -4.08 16.09 -14.11
N ARG A 143 -4.63 16.91 -13.21
CA ARG A 143 -3.89 18.00 -12.58
C ARG A 143 -2.74 17.49 -11.73
N ILE A 144 -2.95 16.45 -10.93
CA ILE A 144 -1.90 15.86 -10.07
C ILE A 144 -0.81 15.19 -10.92
N SER A 145 -1.20 14.32 -11.87
CA SER A 145 -0.25 13.57 -12.70
C SER A 145 0.56 14.45 -13.64
N SER A 146 0.07 15.65 -13.95
CA SER A 146 0.78 16.65 -14.76
C SER A 146 1.65 17.60 -13.92
N ALA A 147 1.55 17.55 -12.59
CA ALA A 147 2.28 18.45 -11.70
C ALA A 147 3.78 18.14 -11.61
N THR A 148 4.19 16.93 -11.96
CA THR A 148 5.56 16.42 -11.92
C THR A 148 5.78 15.39 -13.02
N ASP A 149 7.04 14.98 -13.25
CA ASP A 149 7.37 13.86 -14.14
C ASP A 149 7.33 12.48 -13.44
N LEU A 150 7.02 12.45 -12.15
CA LEU A 150 6.87 11.19 -11.42
C LEU A 150 5.71 10.36 -11.98
N PRO A 151 5.86 9.03 -12.07
CA PRO A 151 4.76 8.15 -12.38
C PRO A 151 3.67 8.25 -11.30
N PHE A 152 2.43 8.25 -11.76
CA PHE A 152 1.24 8.40 -10.92
C PHE A 152 0.49 7.08 -10.81
N MET A 153 0.10 6.75 -9.59
CA MET A 153 -0.70 5.57 -9.25
C MET A 153 -2.10 5.99 -8.77
N ILE A 154 -3.13 5.54 -9.45
CA ILE A 154 -4.51 5.69 -8.96
C ILE A 154 -4.68 4.81 -7.72
N TYR A 155 -5.29 5.35 -6.67
CA TYR A 155 -5.72 4.55 -5.53
C TYR A 155 -7.24 4.36 -5.57
N SER A 156 -7.68 3.16 -5.97
CA SER A 156 -9.07 2.74 -5.94
C SER A 156 -9.36 1.99 -4.65
N ILE A 157 -10.25 2.52 -3.82
CA ILE A 157 -10.66 1.92 -2.54
C ILE A 157 -12.18 1.86 -2.46
N GLY A 158 -12.71 0.65 -2.24
CA GLY A 158 -14.15 0.41 -2.11
C GLY A 158 -14.99 0.65 -3.36
N ALA A 159 -14.42 1.25 -4.40
CA ALA A 159 -15.11 1.52 -5.65
C ALA A 159 -15.01 0.33 -6.62
N ASP A 160 -16.08 0.08 -7.36
CA ASP A 160 -16.08 -0.89 -8.46
C ASP A 160 -15.44 -0.27 -9.70
N ILE A 161 -14.59 -1.04 -10.35
CA ILE A 161 -14.02 -0.69 -11.65
C ILE A 161 -15.10 -0.89 -12.72
N VAL A 162 -15.29 0.14 -13.54
CA VAL A 162 -16.04 0.08 -14.80
C VAL A 162 -15.02 0.10 -15.96
N PRO A 163 -14.63 -1.05 -16.52
CA PRO A 163 -13.42 -1.19 -17.32
C PRO A 163 -13.31 -0.21 -18.50
N ASP A 164 -14.40 0.00 -19.27
CA ASP A 164 -14.40 0.91 -20.43
C ASP A 164 -14.25 2.38 -20.02
N ARG A 165 -14.93 2.77 -18.95
CA ARG A 165 -14.85 4.13 -18.42
C ARG A 165 -13.48 4.40 -17.81
N ASP A 166 -13.02 3.48 -16.95
CA ASP A 166 -11.84 3.72 -16.10
C ASP A 166 -10.53 3.54 -16.88
N ALA A 167 -10.56 2.85 -18.04
CA ALA A 167 -9.43 2.81 -18.96
C ALA A 167 -8.97 4.21 -19.41
N ARG A 168 -9.89 5.17 -19.52
CA ARG A 168 -9.58 6.56 -19.88
C ARG A 168 -8.64 7.28 -18.92
N PHE A 169 -8.60 6.89 -17.64
CA PHE A 169 -7.62 7.45 -16.71
C PHE A 169 -6.18 7.16 -17.13
N PHE A 170 -5.96 6.04 -17.79
CA PHE A 170 -4.63 5.63 -18.25
C PHE A 170 -4.18 6.33 -19.55
N ASP A 171 -5.06 7.12 -20.20
CA ASP A 171 -4.66 8.01 -21.29
C ASP A 171 -3.85 9.22 -20.79
N LEU A 172 -3.96 9.55 -19.50
CA LEU A 172 -3.18 10.59 -18.87
C LEU A 172 -1.68 10.21 -18.88
N LYS A 173 -0.82 11.22 -19.21
CA LYS A 173 0.61 11.04 -19.53
C LYS A 173 1.37 10.18 -18.50
N ASN A 174 1.20 10.47 -17.22
CA ASN A 174 2.00 9.89 -16.15
C ASN A 174 1.24 8.84 -15.33
N VAL A 175 -0.01 8.51 -15.68
CA VAL A 175 -0.75 7.42 -15.01
C VAL A 175 -0.16 6.08 -15.47
N LYS A 176 0.51 5.38 -14.56
CA LYS A 176 1.28 4.17 -14.80
C LYS A 176 0.91 3.02 -13.88
N GLY A 177 0.02 3.24 -12.92
CA GLY A 177 -0.34 2.20 -11.97
C GLY A 177 -1.68 2.40 -11.30
N MET A 178 -2.13 1.34 -10.62
CA MET A 178 -3.30 1.36 -9.75
C MET A 178 -3.06 0.50 -8.52
N LYS A 179 -3.35 1.04 -7.35
CA LYS A 179 -3.58 0.27 -6.14
C LYS A 179 -5.08 0.01 -6.03
N TYR A 180 -5.46 -1.26 -5.94
CA TYR A 180 -6.86 -1.68 -5.90
C TYR A 180 -7.18 -2.37 -4.59
N THR A 181 -8.02 -1.73 -3.77
CA THR A 181 -8.47 -2.24 -2.46
C THR A 181 -9.95 -2.60 -2.55
N ASN A 182 -10.21 -3.74 -3.12
CA ASN A 182 -11.50 -4.41 -3.29
C ASN A 182 -11.23 -5.87 -3.70
N TYR A 183 -12.27 -6.71 -3.82
CA TYR A 183 -12.17 -8.16 -4.08
C TYR A 183 -12.55 -8.58 -5.49
N LYS A 184 -13.03 -7.67 -6.35
CA LYS A 184 -13.48 -7.97 -7.71
C LYS A 184 -12.31 -7.97 -8.70
N TYR A 185 -11.33 -8.86 -8.52
CA TYR A 185 -10.10 -8.90 -9.34
C TYR A 185 -10.35 -9.16 -10.82
N TRP A 186 -11.42 -9.87 -11.16
CA TRP A 186 -11.82 -10.08 -12.55
C TRP A 186 -12.08 -8.74 -13.30
N THR A 187 -12.57 -7.69 -12.60
CA THR A 187 -12.77 -6.37 -13.22
C THR A 187 -11.43 -5.68 -13.52
N VAL A 188 -10.41 -5.93 -12.71
CA VAL A 188 -9.04 -5.46 -12.98
C VAL A 188 -8.44 -6.16 -14.20
N GLN A 189 -8.70 -7.48 -14.36
CA GLN A 189 -8.31 -8.22 -15.56
C GLN A 189 -8.98 -7.66 -16.82
N LEU A 190 -10.29 -7.37 -16.75
CA LEU A 190 -11.00 -6.73 -17.86
C LEU A 190 -10.43 -5.34 -18.17
N LEU A 191 -10.16 -4.54 -17.15
CA LEU A 191 -9.50 -3.23 -17.33
C LEU A 191 -8.13 -3.41 -18.00
N ARG A 192 -7.29 -4.32 -17.51
CA ARG A 192 -5.96 -4.58 -18.07
C ARG A 192 -6.02 -4.93 -19.57
N ASN A 193 -7.01 -5.72 -19.98
CA ASN A 193 -7.19 -6.13 -21.38
C ASN A 193 -7.56 -4.96 -22.31
N LYS A 194 -8.06 -3.84 -21.76
CA LYS A 194 -8.38 -2.62 -22.51
C LYS A 194 -7.21 -1.64 -22.63
N LEU A 195 -6.14 -1.88 -21.86
CA LEU A 195 -4.99 -0.97 -21.85
C LEU A 195 -3.93 -1.41 -22.85
N SER A 196 -3.59 -0.50 -23.78
CA SER A 196 -2.48 -0.69 -24.74
C SER A 196 -1.11 -0.46 -24.11
N LYS A 197 -1.04 0.21 -22.96
CA LYS A 197 0.20 0.54 -22.24
C LYS A 197 0.47 -0.48 -21.14
N GLU A 198 1.74 -0.60 -20.79
CA GLU A 198 2.14 -1.29 -19.56
C GLU A 198 1.69 -0.47 -18.34
N VAL A 199 1.00 -1.13 -17.42
CA VAL A 199 0.47 -0.56 -16.17
C VAL A 199 0.73 -1.54 -15.06
N ILE A 200 1.18 -1.05 -13.90
CA ILE A 200 1.41 -1.88 -12.72
C ILE A 200 0.18 -1.85 -11.80
N PHE A 201 -0.25 -3.01 -11.32
CA PHE A 201 -1.35 -3.13 -10.37
C PHE A 201 -0.87 -3.69 -9.05
N PHE A 202 -1.35 -3.10 -7.95
CA PHE A 202 -1.09 -3.57 -6.59
C PHE A 202 -2.38 -3.95 -5.87
N ALA A 203 -2.39 -5.13 -5.25
CA ALA A 203 -3.48 -5.55 -4.37
C ALA A 203 -3.42 -4.76 -3.06
N GLY A 204 -4.57 -4.24 -2.62
CA GLY A 204 -4.67 -3.44 -1.40
C GLY A 204 -5.35 -4.15 -0.23
N ALA A 205 -5.89 -5.36 -0.44
CA ALA A 205 -6.53 -6.19 0.58
C ALA A 205 -5.53 -7.28 1.02
N ASP A 206 -5.03 -7.19 2.24
CA ASP A 206 -3.97 -8.06 2.76
C ASP A 206 -4.40 -9.54 2.79
N GLU A 207 -5.65 -9.80 3.14
CA GLU A 207 -6.26 -11.13 3.20
C GLU A 207 -6.46 -11.77 1.82
N GLN A 208 -6.23 -11.03 0.74
CA GLN A 208 -6.44 -11.46 -0.65
C GLN A 208 -5.20 -11.30 -1.53
N VAL A 209 -4.02 -11.20 -0.94
CA VAL A 209 -2.79 -10.95 -1.71
C VAL A 209 -2.49 -12.12 -2.65
N LEU A 210 -2.49 -13.34 -2.14
CA LEU A 210 -2.19 -14.52 -2.98
C LEU A 210 -3.22 -14.72 -4.09
N PRO A 211 -4.55 -14.69 -3.86
CA PRO A 211 -5.53 -14.71 -4.93
C PRO A 211 -5.33 -13.61 -5.98
N ALA A 212 -4.99 -12.39 -5.57
CA ALA A 212 -4.69 -11.31 -6.50
C ALA A 212 -3.48 -11.62 -7.38
N LEU A 213 -2.36 -12.04 -6.78
CA LEU A 213 -1.13 -12.41 -7.51
C LEU A 213 -1.38 -13.57 -8.48
N ALA A 214 -2.19 -14.57 -8.09
CA ALA A 214 -2.53 -15.71 -8.92
C ALA A 214 -3.31 -15.34 -10.20
N THR A 215 -3.92 -14.15 -10.27
CA THR A 215 -4.55 -13.66 -11.51
C THR A 215 -3.51 -13.33 -12.60
N GLY A 216 -2.24 -13.16 -12.27
CA GLY A 216 -1.19 -12.73 -13.19
C GLY A 216 -1.26 -11.23 -13.57
N VAL A 217 -2.20 -10.46 -13.03
CA VAL A 217 -2.36 -9.02 -13.31
C VAL A 217 -1.66 -8.16 -12.27
N PHE A 218 -1.70 -8.58 -11.00
CA PHE A 218 -1.08 -7.84 -9.90
C PHE A 218 0.41 -8.16 -9.79
N SER A 219 1.23 -7.11 -9.67
CA SER A 219 2.68 -7.21 -9.55
C SER A 219 3.17 -7.18 -8.08
N GLY A 220 2.25 -7.05 -7.13
CA GLY A 220 2.57 -6.98 -5.72
C GLY A 220 1.38 -6.50 -4.88
N CYS A 221 1.68 -6.11 -3.66
CA CYS A 221 0.67 -5.68 -2.69
C CYS A 221 1.11 -4.45 -1.90
N ILE A 222 0.13 -3.64 -1.49
CA ILE A 222 0.33 -2.46 -0.63
C ILE A 222 -0.71 -2.52 0.49
N GLY A 223 -0.31 -2.87 1.71
CA GLY A 223 -1.28 -3.06 2.78
C GLY A 223 -0.80 -2.72 4.18
N THR A 224 -1.71 -2.79 5.13
CA THR A 224 -1.52 -2.37 6.52
C THR A 224 -0.74 -3.39 7.35
N SER A 225 -1.04 -4.69 7.19
CA SER A 225 -0.44 -5.78 7.98
C SER A 225 1.07 -5.90 7.76
N GLN A 226 1.55 -5.40 6.62
CA GLN A 226 2.97 -5.37 6.26
C GLN A 226 3.83 -4.49 7.19
N ASN A 227 3.22 -3.63 8.00
CA ASN A 227 3.94 -2.95 9.07
C ASN A 227 4.38 -3.90 10.20
N VAL A 228 3.60 -4.96 10.47
CA VAL A 228 3.81 -5.86 11.62
C VAL A 228 4.44 -7.19 11.20
N ILE A 229 4.01 -7.74 10.07
CA ILE A 229 4.46 -9.03 9.53
C ILE A 229 5.04 -8.90 8.11
N PRO A 230 6.01 -8.00 7.88
CA PRO A 230 6.53 -7.68 6.55
C PRO A 230 7.10 -8.89 5.81
N ALA A 231 7.80 -9.79 6.53
CA ALA A 231 8.44 -10.96 5.95
C ALA A 231 7.45 -11.94 5.29
N HIS A 232 6.22 -12.06 5.81
CA HIS A 232 5.17 -12.90 5.20
C HIS A 232 4.85 -12.42 3.80
N PHE A 233 4.61 -11.12 3.64
CA PHE A 233 4.27 -10.53 2.35
C PHE A 233 5.42 -10.56 1.34
N ALA A 234 6.63 -10.28 1.80
CA ALA A 234 7.82 -10.40 0.95
C ALA A 234 7.98 -11.84 0.43
N LYS A 235 7.79 -12.84 1.30
CA LYS A 235 7.89 -14.26 0.91
C LYS A 235 6.72 -14.71 0.04
N ILE A 236 5.47 -14.26 0.30
CA ILE A 236 4.32 -14.57 -0.57
C ILE A 236 4.56 -14.02 -1.98
N CYS A 237 5.03 -12.78 -2.12
CA CYS A 237 5.34 -12.21 -3.42
C CYS A 237 6.46 -12.96 -4.16
N ALA A 238 7.51 -13.38 -3.44
CA ALA A 238 8.61 -14.15 -4.02
C ALA A 238 8.12 -15.53 -4.49
N LEU A 239 7.39 -16.28 -3.65
CA LEU A 239 6.85 -17.59 -3.99
C LEU A 239 5.85 -17.52 -5.16
N ALA A 240 5.01 -16.49 -5.19
CA ALA A 240 4.09 -16.30 -6.31
C ALA A 240 4.83 -16.04 -7.63
N ALA A 241 5.93 -15.27 -7.60
CA ALA A 241 6.78 -15.04 -8.77
C ALA A 241 7.46 -16.33 -9.27
N GLU A 242 7.71 -17.28 -8.36
CA GLU A 242 8.23 -18.63 -8.66
C GLU A 242 7.13 -19.65 -9.01
N ASN A 243 5.86 -19.25 -9.05
CA ASN A 243 4.68 -20.11 -9.21
C ASN A 243 4.52 -21.17 -8.08
N ASN A 244 5.15 -20.95 -6.93
CA ASN A 244 5.02 -21.82 -5.75
C ASN A 244 3.82 -21.42 -4.89
N PHE A 245 2.63 -21.55 -5.45
CA PHE A 245 1.37 -21.16 -4.80
C PHE A 245 1.02 -22.04 -3.58
N ALA A 246 1.47 -23.27 -3.54
CA ALA A 246 1.19 -24.19 -2.41
C ALA A 246 1.86 -23.68 -1.11
N GLU A 247 3.15 -23.32 -1.17
CA GLU A 247 3.84 -22.77 -0.02
C GLU A 247 3.34 -21.35 0.34
N ALA A 248 3.06 -20.53 -0.68
CA ALA A 248 2.49 -19.21 -0.47
C ALA A 248 1.13 -19.24 0.23
N ALA A 249 0.30 -20.28 -0.02
CA ALA A 249 -1.01 -20.43 0.61
C ALA A 249 -0.92 -20.65 2.13
N LEU A 250 0.13 -21.32 2.62
CA LEU A 250 0.36 -21.49 4.06
C LEU A 250 0.59 -20.12 4.73
N LEU A 251 1.45 -19.30 4.14
CA LEU A 251 1.70 -17.94 4.63
C LEU A 251 0.47 -17.04 4.52
N GLN A 252 -0.28 -17.17 3.42
CA GLN A 252 -1.53 -16.40 3.24
C GLN A 252 -2.56 -16.77 4.33
N SER A 253 -2.64 -18.02 4.75
CA SER A 253 -3.49 -18.45 5.86
C SER A 253 -3.08 -17.77 7.19
N GLU A 254 -1.79 -17.63 7.45
CA GLU A 254 -1.29 -16.88 8.61
C GLU A 254 -1.63 -15.38 8.50
N VAL A 255 -1.50 -14.79 7.31
CA VAL A 255 -1.92 -13.41 7.07
C VAL A 255 -3.41 -13.21 7.36
N VAL A 256 -4.27 -14.12 6.93
CA VAL A 256 -5.73 -14.05 7.21
C VAL A 256 -5.99 -14.07 8.73
N ARG A 257 -5.32 -14.96 9.46
CA ARG A 257 -5.43 -15.00 10.94
C ARG A 257 -4.93 -13.71 11.60
N PHE A 258 -3.92 -13.06 11.04
CA PHE A 258 -3.46 -11.75 11.51
C PHE A 258 -4.48 -10.64 11.20
N VAL A 259 -5.02 -10.61 9.98
CA VAL A 259 -6.04 -9.64 9.56
C VAL A 259 -7.29 -9.73 10.42
N GLU A 260 -7.71 -10.93 10.83
CA GLU A 260 -8.80 -11.11 11.79
C GLU A 260 -8.55 -10.32 13.09
N GLN A 261 -7.32 -10.30 13.60
CA GLN A 261 -6.98 -9.50 14.79
C GLN A 261 -6.94 -8.00 14.47
N LEU A 262 -6.49 -7.64 13.26
CA LEU A 262 -6.44 -6.24 12.83
C LEU A 262 -7.84 -5.62 12.77
N ILE A 263 -8.81 -6.33 12.19
CA ILE A 263 -10.19 -5.85 12.02
C ILE A 263 -11.07 -6.05 13.24
N ALA A 264 -10.60 -6.75 14.28
CA ALA A 264 -11.38 -7.03 15.49
C ALA A 264 -11.88 -5.75 16.19
N LYS A 265 -11.16 -4.64 16.04
CA LYS A 265 -11.59 -3.30 16.50
C LYS A 265 -11.21 -2.25 15.45
N PRO A 266 -12.18 -1.53 14.88
CA PRO A 266 -11.93 -0.46 13.90
C PRO A 266 -11.42 0.81 14.63
N ASN A 267 -10.17 0.78 15.11
CA ASN A 267 -9.55 1.85 15.87
C ASN A 267 -8.06 1.95 15.48
N GLY A 268 -7.64 3.09 14.97
CA GLY A 268 -6.24 3.31 14.56
C GLY A 268 -5.23 3.09 15.69
N SER A 269 -5.61 3.37 16.95
CA SER A 269 -4.74 3.07 18.10
C SER A 269 -4.63 1.57 18.38
N TRP A 270 -5.68 0.77 18.09
CA TRP A 270 -5.62 -0.68 18.15
C TRP A 270 -4.59 -1.21 17.14
N HIS A 271 -4.65 -0.72 15.89
CA HIS A 271 -3.72 -1.10 14.85
C HIS A 271 -2.27 -0.71 15.20
N LYS A 272 -2.03 0.52 15.67
CA LYS A 272 -0.70 0.98 16.09
C LYS A 272 -0.17 0.24 17.32
N SER A 273 -1.05 -0.26 18.20
CA SER A 273 -0.63 -1.07 19.34
C SER A 273 -0.08 -2.44 18.95
N MET A 274 -0.37 -2.94 17.75
CA MET A 274 0.31 -4.11 17.18
C MET A 274 1.78 -3.82 16.88
N MET A 275 2.10 -2.59 16.44
CA MET A 275 3.50 -2.16 16.30
C MET A 275 4.20 -2.10 17.66
N LYS A 276 3.51 -1.61 18.68
CA LYS A 276 4.04 -1.62 20.05
C LYS A 276 4.32 -3.03 20.55
N TYR A 277 3.50 -4.02 20.20
CA TYR A 277 3.73 -5.43 20.53
C TYR A 277 5.07 -5.94 19.96
N ILE A 278 5.41 -5.60 18.73
CA ILE A 278 6.69 -5.98 18.12
C ILE A 278 7.87 -5.09 18.53
N GLY A 279 7.65 -4.08 19.37
CA GLY A 279 8.68 -3.21 19.92
C GLY A 279 8.85 -1.84 19.26
N LEU A 280 7.95 -1.48 18.35
CA LEU A 280 7.93 -0.18 17.64
C LEU A 280 6.68 0.62 18.07
N ASP A 281 6.80 1.45 19.08
CA ASP A 281 5.66 2.24 19.60
C ASP A 281 5.36 3.43 18.68
N CYS A 282 4.39 3.26 17.78
CA CYS A 282 3.94 4.31 16.86
C CYS A 282 2.96 5.31 17.48
N GLY A 283 2.74 5.26 18.80
CA GLY A 283 1.76 6.11 19.48
C GLY A 283 0.31 5.70 19.18
N GLU A 284 -0.59 6.67 19.29
CA GLU A 284 -2.02 6.46 19.11
C GLU A 284 -2.50 7.01 17.77
N GLY A 285 -3.65 6.55 17.29
CA GLY A 285 -4.33 7.11 16.12
C GLY A 285 -4.94 8.47 16.46
N ARG A 286 -4.93 9.40 15.50
CA ARG A 286 -5.61 10.69 15.64
C ARG A 286 -7.12 10.53 15.53
N ALA A 287 -7.87 11.33 16.28
CA ALA A 287 -9.32 11.41 16.11
C ALA A 287 -9.67 11.94 14.70
N PRO A 288 -10.73 11.45 14.05
CA PRO A 288 -11.69 10.44 14.52
C PRO A 288 -11.24 8.98 14.27
N ASN A 289 -10.08 8.73 13.65
CA ASN A 289 -9.63 7.39 13.31
C ASN A 289 -9.23 6.56 14.54
N GLY A 290 -8.73 7.20 15.61
CA GLY A 290 -8.30 6.52 16.81
C GLY A 290 -8.67 7.24 18.10
N ARG A 291 -8.72 6.47 19.19
CA ARG A 291 -8.78 6.93 20.57
C ARG A 291 -7.79 6.16 21.41
N PRO A 292 -7.35 6.70 22.57
CA PRO A 292 -6.53 5.95 23.50
C PRO A 292 -7.17 4.61 23.89
N LEU A 293 -6.35 3.58 23.97
CA LEU A 293 -6.77 2.26 24.46
C LEU A 293 -6.59 2.18 25.97
N SER A 294 -7.55 1.54 26.65
CA SER A 294 -7.41 1.17 28.04
C SER A 294 -6.32 0.10 28.22
N LYS A 295 -5.79 -0.01 29.45
CA LYS A 295 -4.85 -1.08 29.81
C LYS A 295 -5.41 -2.47 29.54
N ALA A 296 -6.71 -2.67 29.75
CA ALA A 296 -7.40 -3.94 29.49
C ALA A 296 -7.42 -4.28 27.98
N GLU A 297 -7.69 -3.29 27.11
CA GLU A 297 -7.68 -3.46 25.67
C GLU A 297 -6.27 -3.79 25.14
N ILE A 298 -5.24 -3.12 25.66
CA ILE A 298 -3.85 -3.43 25.29
C ILE A 298 -3.48 -4.86 25.73
N LYS A 299 -3.90 -5.27 26.92
CA LYS A 299 -3.66 -6.64 27.43
C LYS A 299 -4.39 -7.67 26.55
N ASP A 300 -5.67 -7.44 26.19
CA ASP A 300 -6.43 -8.31 25.29
C ASP A 300 -5.73 -8.45 23.94
N LEU A 301 -5.34 -7.32 23.33
CA LEU A 301 -4.59 -7.34 22.07
C LEU A 301 -3.31 -8.21 22.17
N PHE A 302 -2.52 -8.01 23.21
CA PHE A 302 -1.26 -8.74 23.37
C PHE A 302 -1.47 -10.24 23.54
N VAL A 303 -2.52 -10.66 24.28
CA VAL A 303 -2.92 -12.07 24.38
C VAL A 303 -3.33 -12.64 23.03
N ARG A 304 -4.08 -11.89 22.22
CA ARG A 304 -4.48 -12.29 20.87
C ARG A 304 -3.26 -12.45 19.95
N MET A 305 -2.32 -11.51 20.02
CA MET A 305 -1.07 -11.58 19.26
C MET A 305 -0.21 -12.79 19.67
N ASP A 306 -0.12 -13.09 20.98
CA ASP A 306 0.60 -14.28 21.48
C ASP A 306 -0.01 -15.58 20.92
N ARG A 307 -1.34 -15.66 20.80
CA ARG A 307 -2.06 -16.84 20.27
C ARG A 307 -1.81 -17.09 18.78
N LEU A 308 -1.38 -16.09 18.02
CA LEU A 308 -1.01 -16.29 16.63
C LEU A 308 0.22 -17.20 16.48
N GLY A 309 1.17 -17.12 17.42
CA GLY A 309 2.36 -17.97 17.49
C GLY A 309 3.51 -17.56 16.55
N PHE A 310 3.18 -17.01 15.37
CA PHE A 310 4.18 -16.58 14.38
C PHE A 310 4.60 -15.11 14.51
N VAL A 311 3.85 -14.27 15.24
CA VAL A 311 4.24 -12.89 15.57
C VAL A 311 4.92 -12.86 16.93
N LYS A 312 6.13 -12.34 17.00
CA LYS A 312 6.91 -12.37 18.25
C LYS A 312 6.99 -11.00 18.91
N ARG A 313 6.85 -10.97 20.24
CA ARG A 313 7.06 -9.75 21.00
C ARG A 313 8.48 -9.22 20.81
N ASN A 314 8.60 -7.89 20.69
CA ASN A 314 9.87 -7.18 20.52
C ASN A 314 10.72 -7.68 19.35
N ASP A 315 10.11 -8.27 18.33
CA ASP A 315 10.81 -8.79 17.14
C ASP A 315 11.66 -7.73 16.44
N ALA A 316 11.19 -6.50 16.43
CA ALA A 316 11.88 -5.36 15.81
C ALA A 316 13.07 -4.83 16.63
N ARG A 317 13.32 -5.35 17.83
CA ARG A 317 14.48 -4.97 18.68
C ARG A 317 15.64 -5.95 18.55
N LYS A 318 15.44 -7.04 17.83
CA LYS A 318 16.44 -8.06 17.53
C LYS A 318 17.11 -7.78 16.19
#